data_a0ee07bde1a2c085a19fdb120039a68d
#
_entry.id   a0ee07bde1a2c085a19fdb120039a68d
#
_cell.length_a   1.000
_cell.length_b   1.000
_cell.length_c   1.000
_cell.angle_alpha   90.00
_cell.angle_beta   90.00
_cell.angle_gamma   90.00
#
_symmetry.space_group_name_H-M   'P 1'
#
loop_
_entity.id
_entity.type
_entity.pdbx_description
1 polymer ?
#
loop_
_entity_poly.entity_id
_entity_poly.type
_entity_poly.pdbx_seq_one_letter_code
_entity_poly.pdbx_strand_id
1 'polypeptide(L)'
;MVWENVVWPLVLELNRSYFTLKEYHAMRDAFCVKTGTSPSRVAGGFVSLLVKGIIVRSKNMYSIHYRLIPYMRKKADLEYGLVTREIYTKR
;
A
#
# COMPACT_ATOMS: atom_id res chain seq x y z
N MET A 1 1.93 -8.78 -7.39
CA MET A 1 2.36 -7.62 -8.20
C MET A 1 1.65 -6.33 -7.80
N VAL A 2 0.35 -6.25 -7.91
CA VAL A 2 -0.39 -5.00 -7.60
C VAL A 2 -0.32 -4.66 -6.11
N TRP A 3 -0.45 -5.66 -5.25
CA TRP A 3 -0.34 -5.45 -3.81
C TRP A 3 1.03 -4.89 -3.42
N GLU A 4 2.09 -5.53 -3.88
CA GLU A 4 3.46 -5.22 -3.49
C GLU A 4 3.99 -3.93 -4.11
N ASN A 5 3.54 -3.60 -5.33
CA ASN A 5 4.12 -2.54 -6.12
C ASN A 5 3.24 -1.30 -6.24
N VAL A 6 1.95 -1.42 -5.95
CA VAL A 6 1.00 -0.30 -6.10
C VAL A 6 0.30 0.00 -4.78
N VAL A 7 -0.44 -0.95 -4.24
CA VAL A 7 -1.30 -0.71 -3.07
C VAL A 7 -0.49 -0.54 -1.79
N TRP A 8 0.39 -1.46 -1.50
CA TRP A 8 1.19 -1.40 -0.27
C TRP A 8 2.09 -0.17 -0.21
N PRO A 9 2.85 0.16 -1.28
CA PRO A 9 3.60 1.40 -1.30
C PRO A 9 2.72 2.65 -1.15
N LEU A 10 1.53 2.64 -1.74
CA LEU A 10 0.60 3.76 -1.63
C LEU A 10 0.17 4.01 -0.18
N VAL A 11 -0.29 2.96 0.51
CA VAL A 11 -0.74 3.12 1.90
C VAL A 11 0.41 3.49 2.83
N LEU A 12 1.62 3.02 2.57
CA LEU A 12 2.80 3.41 3.34
C LEU A 12 3.17 4.89 3.10
N GLU A 13 3.11 5.33 1.86
CA GLU A 13 3.38 6.72 1.49
C GLU A 13 2.36 7.67 2.12
N LEU A 14 1.08 7.31 2.05
CA LEU A 14 0.00 8.09 2.65
C LEU A 14 -0.02 8.01 4.19
N ASN A 15 0.65 7.02 4.75
CA ASN A 15 0.63 6.71 6.18
C ASN A 15 -0.80 6.53 6.72
N ARG A 16 -1.65 5.88 5.94
CA ARG A 16 -3.02 5.54 6.35
C ARG A 16 -3.49 4.29 5.60
N SER A 17 -4.42 3.57 6.21
CA SER A 17 -4.91 2.29 5.69
C SER A 17 -5.93 2.44 4.56
N TYR A 18 -6.33 3.65 4.23
CA TYR A 18 -7.35 3.92 3.21
C TYR A 18 -6.84 4.91 2.18
N PHE A 19 -7.43 4.85 1.00
CA PHE A 19 -7.05 5.71 -0.12
C PHE A 19 -8.24 5.91 -1.05
N THR A 20 -8.20 6.99 -1.84
CA THR A 20 -9.21 7.27 -2.85
C THR A 20 -8.86 6.61 -4.18
N LEU A 21 -9.83 6.49 -5.06
CA LEU A 21 -9.61 5.99 -6.41
C LEU A 21 -8.61 6.88 -7.16
N LYS A 22 -8.67 8.18 -6.94
CA LYS A 22 -7.75 9.14 -7.55
C LYS A 22 -6.30 8.89 -7.11
N GLU A 23 -6.10 8.65 -5.83
CA GLU A 23 -4.77 8.33 -5.28
C GLU A 23 -4.24 7.00 -5.83
N TYR A 24 -5.11 6.01 -5.94
CA TYR A 24 -4.76 4.73 -6.55
C TYR A 24 -4.37 4.90 -8.03
N HIS A 25 -5.16 5.66 -8.80
CA HIS A 25 -4.86 5.89 -10.21
C HIS A 25 -3.51 6.57 -10.41
N ALA A 26 -3.17 7.55 -9.58
CA ALA A 26 -1.88 8.23 -9.65
C ALA A 26 -0.71 7.25 -9.41
N MET A 27 -0.84 6.39 -8.40
CA MET A 27 0.19 5.39 -8.10
C MET A 27 0.27 4.33 -9.20
N ARG A 28 -0.88 3.87 -9.71
CA ARG A 28 -0.96 2.93 -10.84
C ARG A 28 -0.24 3.48 -12.06
N ASP A 29 -0.53 4.72 -12.43
CA ASP A 29 0.03 5.35 -13.63
C ASP A 29 1.56 5.50 -13.49
N ALA A 30 2.03 5.90 -12.33
CA ALA A 30 3.46 5.99 -12.06
C ALA A 30 4.15 4.62 -12.20
N PHE A 31 3.53 3.57 -11.67
CA PHE A 31 4.04 2.20 -11.78
C PHE A 31 4.06 1.73 -13.24
N CYS A 32 2.98 1.99 -13.98
CA CYS A 32 2.88 1.59 -15.39
C CYS A 32 3.95 2.28 -16.25
N VAL A 33 4.19 3.56 -16.03
CA VAL A 33 5.24 4.30 -16.74
C VAL A 33 6.61 3.73 -16.39
N LYS A 34 6.86 3.47 -15.13
CA LYS A 34 8.16 2.96 -14.67
C LYS A 34 8.49 1.57 -15.19
N THR A 35 7.50 0.68 -15.27
CA THR A 35 7.73 -0.74 -15.57
C THR A 35 7.28 -1.15 -16.97
N GLY A 36 6.55 -0.29 -17.69
CA GLY A 36 5.96 -0.65 -18.98
C GLY A 36 4.76 -1.58 -18.86
N THR A 37 4.24 -1.82 -17.65
CA THR A 37 3.07 -2.65 -17.43
C THR A 37 1.80 -1.93 -17.93
N SER A 38 0.87 -2.65 -18.57
CA SER A 38 -0.37 -2.05 -19.03
C SER A 38 -1.32 -1.74 -17.87
N PRO A 39 -2.07 -0.62 -17.94
CA PRO A 39 -3.06 -0.29 -16.91
C PRO A 39 -4.14 -1.35 -16.71
N SER A 40 -4.54 -2.04 -17.78
CA SER A 40 -5.55 -3.11 -17.70
C SER A 40 -5.07 -4.30 -16.86
N ARG A 41 -3.79 -4.61 -16.94
CA ARG A 41 -3.19 -5.69 -16.15
C ARG A 41 -3.17 -5.34 -14.65
N VAL A 42 -2.86 -4.10 -14.34
CA VAL A 42 -2.91 -3.61 -12.96
C VAL A 42 -4.34 -3.60 -12.44
N ALA A 43 -5.30 -3.15 -13.27
CA ALA A 43 -6.72 -3.16 -12.90
C ALA A 43 -7.22 -4.58 -12.58
N GLY A 44 -6.83 -5.57 -13.36
CA GLY A 44 -7.17 -6.97 -13.10
C GLY A 44 -6.64 -7.45 -11.75
N GLY A 45 -5.41 -7.11 -11.42
CA GLY A 45 -4.82 -7.43 -10.12
C GLY A 45 -5.53 -6.73 -8.96
N PHE A 46 -5.93 -5.48 -9.16
CA PHE A 46 -6.68 -4.73 -8.16
C PHE A 46 -8.05 -5.34 -7.89
N VAL A 47 -8.78 -5.72 -8.93
CA VAL A 47 -10.06 -6.42 -8.79
C VAL A 47 -9.88 -7.74 -8.04
N SER A 48 -8.82 -8.47 -8.30
CA SER A 48 -8.50 -9.71 -7.58
C SER A 48 -8.33 -9.45 -6.08
N LEU A 49 -7.69 -8.35 -5.68
CA LEU A 49 -7.54 -7.98 -4.27
C LEU A 49 -8.90 -7.66 -3.62
N LEU A 50 -9.79 -7.01 -4.36
CA LEU A 50 -11.15 -6.75 -3.90
C LEU A 50 -11.94 -8.05 -3.71
N VAL A 51 -11.86 -8.97 -4.66
CA VAL A 51 -12.54 -10.27 -4.58
C VAL A 51 -12.05 -11.09 -3.38
N LYS A 52 -10.75 -11.06 -3.11
CA LYS A 52 -10.15 -11.77 -1.98
C LYS A 52 -10.39 -11.08 -0.64
N GLY A 53 -10.95 -9.87 -0.63
CA GLY A 53 -11.17 -9.12 0.59
C GLY A 53 -9.93 -8.50 1.21
N ILE A 54 -8.80 -8.52 0.50
CA ILE A 54 -7.56 -7.85 0.94
C ILE A 54 -7.76 -6.34 0.92
N ILE A 55 -8.48 -5.85 -0.09
CA ILE A 55 -8.95 -4.47 -0.18
C ILE A 55 -10.46 -4.47 -0.05
N VAL A 56 -10.98 -3.54 0.72
CA VAL A 56 -12.42 -3.37 0.95
C VAL A 56 -12.84 -2.00 0.44
N ARG A 57 -13.89 -1.98 -0.35
CA ARG A 57 -14.49 -0.74 -0.85
C ARG A 57 -15.58 -0.27 0.12
N SER A 58 -15.53 1.01 0.49
CA SER A 58 -16.56 1.64 1.30
C SER A 58 -16.86 3.01 0.72
N LYS A 59 -18.04 3.17 0.11
CA LYS A 59 -18.44 4.40 -0.59
C LYS A 59 -17.42 4.78 -1.67
N ASN A 60 -16.75 5.92 -1.52
CA ASN A 60 -15.79 6.42 -2.50
C ASN A 60 -14.34 6.13 -2.09
N MET A 61 -14.15 5.29 -1.09
CA MET A 61 -12.82 4.99 -0.58
C MET A 61 -12.56 3.50 -0.59
N TYR A 62 -11.28 3.16 -0.64
CA TYR A 62 -10.79 1.80 -0.49
C TYR A 62 -9.93 1.74 0.75
N SER A 63 -9.97 0.61 1.45
CA SER A 63 -9.09 0.38 2.59
C SER A 63 -8.49 -1.01 2.51
N ILE A 64 -7.31 -1.19 3.09
CA ILE A 64 -6.77 -2.52 3.29
C ILE A 64 -7.54 -3.20 4.40
N HIS A 65 -7.58 -4.54 4.37
CA HIS A 65 -8.24 -5.30 5.43
C HIS A 65 -7.65 -4.92 6.79
N TYR A 66 -8.51 -4.77 7.81
CA TYR A 66 -8.08 -4.29 9.12
C TYR A 66 -6.97 -5.14 9.74
N ARG A 67 -6.93 -6.43 9.44
CA ARG A 67 -5.88 -7.33 9.93
C ARG A 67 -4.50 -7.02 9.36
N LEU A 68 -4.43 -6.25 8.28
CA LEU A 68 -3.17 -5.85 7.66
C LEU A 68 -2.60 -4.55 8.25
N ILE A 69 -3.42 -3.79 8.98
CA ILE A 69 -3.00 -2.52 9.57
C ILE A 69 -1.80 -2.68 10.52
N PRO A 70 -1.74 -3.70 11.40
CA PRO A 70 -0.57 -3.90 12.25
C PRO A 70 0.73 -4.11 11.47
N TYR A 71 0.65 -4.71 10.28
CA TYR A 71 1.83 -4.92 9.45
C TYR A 71 2.37 -3.61 8.85
N MET A 72 1.49 -2.65 8.57
CA MET A 72 1.92 -1.30 8.18
C MET A 72 2.76 -0.67 9.29
N ARG A 73 2.23 -0.70 10.50
CA ARG A 73 2.92 -0.17 11.67
C ARG A 73 4.22 -0.91 11.93
N LYS A 74 4.20 -2.23 11.84
CA LYS A 74 5.38 -3.06 12.06
C LYS A 74 6.51 -2.70 11.11
N LYS A 75 6.20 -2.49 9.83
CA LYS A 75 7.21 -2.09 8.86
C LYS A 75 7.74 -0.69 9.15
N ALA A 76 6.86 0.26 9.42
CA ALA A 76 7.24 1.60 9.82
C ALA A 76 8.04 1.58 11.12
N ASP A 77 7.61 0.79 12.08
CA ASP A 77 8.31 0.63 13.35
C ASP A 77 9.68 0.00 13.19
N LEU A 78 9.83 -0.94 12.25
CA LEU A 78 11.12 -1.54 11.95
C LEU A 78 12.09 -0.52 11.37
N GLU A 79 11.64 0.30 10.42
CA GLU A 79 12.45 1.35 9.84
C GLU A 79 12.79 2.42 10.89
N TYR A 80 11.80 2.86 11.65
CA TYR A 80 11.97 3.79 12.74
C TYR A 80 12.86 3.19 13.83
N GLY A 81 12.63 1.92 14.15
CA GLY A 81 13.41 1.19 15.14
C GLY A 81 14.87 1.07 14.80
N LEU A 82 15.22 0.91 13.51
CA LEU A 82 16.61 0.90 13.09
C LEU A 82 17.29 2.23 13.36
N VAL A 83 16.60 3.34 13.04
CA VAL A 83 17.13 4.69 13.29
C VAL A 83 17.25 4.98 14.78
N THR A 84 16.20 4.69 15.55
CA THR A 84 16.22 4.94 16.99
C THR A 84 17.20 4.01 17.72
N ARG A 85 17.40 2.81 17.19
CA ARG A 85 18.39 1.90 17.77
C ARG A 85 19.80 2.46 17.64
N GLU A 86 20.12 3.10 16.54
CA GLU A 86 21.42 3.75 16.39
C GLU A 86 21.60 4.88 17.42
N ILE A 87 20.52 5.58 17.76
CA ILE A 87 20.54 6.67 18.71
C ILE A 87 20.52 6.17 20.17
N TYR A 88 19.70 5.14 20.44
CA TYR A 88 19.42 4.70 21.80
C TYR A 88 20.00 3.32 22.17
N THR A 89 20.82 2.76 21.33
CA THR A 89 21.37 1.40 21.53
C THR A 89 22.17 1.26 22.80
N LYS A 90 22.63 2.35 23.36
CA LYS A 90 23.52 2.36 24.53
C LYS A 90 22.80 2.43 25.86
N ARG A 91 21.52 2.17 25.85
CA ARG A 91 20.76 2.08 27.08
C ARG A 91 21.10 0.84 27.90
#